data_9a0260a72a0eee35a768e6323b8df20d
#
_entry.id   9a0260a72a0eee35a768e6323b8df20d
#
_cell.length_a   1.000
_cell.length_b   1.000
_cell.length_c   1.000
_cell.angle_alpha   90.00
_cell.angle_beta   90.00
_cell.angle_gamma   90.00
#
_symmetry.space_group_name_H-M   'P 1'
#
loop_
_entity.id
_entity.type
_entity.pdbx_description
1 polymer ?
#
loop_
_entity_poly.entity_id
_entity_poly.type
_entity_poly.pdbx_seq_one_letter_code
_entity_poly.pdbx_strand_id
1 'polypeptide(L)'
;MTHRSFMAEEIAAAPEIVARQAEALARPLAGLIACLNRAPPRLVVTCARGSSAHAATFGKHLIERYLAIPVAAAAPSIASVYRGGLRLKDQLVLVISQSGKSDDLIAFAEQARLSGAVTVAVTNDAAAPLAQVCPFVLPIGAGPELSVAATKTFVATASALLRLTAA
;
A
#
# COMPACT_ATOMS: atom_id res chain seq x y z
N MET A 1 -23.86 11.28 29.13
CA MET A 1 -23.24 11.36 27.81
C MET A 1 -22.31 10.17 27.66
N THR A 2 -22.65 9.18 26.87
CA THR A 2 -21.79 8.03 26.61
C THR A 2 -20.61 8.50 25.76
N HIS A 3 -19.42 8.55 26.35
CA HIS A 3 -18.18 8.81 25.63
C HIS A 3 -18.00 7.72 24.58
N ARG A 4 -18.06 8.05 23.31
CA ARG A 4 -17.69 7.12 22.24
C ARG A 4 -16.20 6.84 22.33
N SER A 5 -15.79 5.59 22.22
CA SER A 5 -14.37 5.24 22.13
C SER A 5 -13.77 5.75 20.81
N PHE A 6 -12.48 6.03 20.77
CA PHE A 6 -11.77 6.38 19.54
C PHE A 6 -12.06 5.40 18.41
N MET A 7 -12.08 4.10 18.71
CA MET A 7 -12.41 3.06 17.73
C MET A 7 -13.79 3.26 17.11
N ALA A 8 -14.81 3.58 17.91
CA ALA A 8 -16.17 3.79 17.40
C ALA A 8 -16.26 5.03 16.52
N GLU A 9 -15.53 6.09 16.86
CA GLU A 9 -15.45 7.31 16.05
C GLU A 9 -14.72 7.05 14.72
N GLU A 10 -13.63 6.32 14.77
CA GLU A 10 -12.82 5.95 13.60
C GLU A 10 -13.56 5.02 12.63
N ILE A 11 -14.31 4.05 13.16
CA ILE A 11 -15.19 3.19 12.35
C ILE A 11 -16.25 4.05 11.64
N ALA A 12 -16.89 4.98 12.36
CA ALA A 12 -17.91 5.85 11.80
C ALA A 12 -17.37 6.79 10.71
N ALA A 13 -16.09 7.17 10.76
CA ALA A 13 -15.44 8.02 9.77
C ALA A 13 -15.07 7.28 8.46
N ALA A 14 -15.00 5.95 8.47
CA ALA A 14 -14.49 5.18 7.33
C ALA A 14 -15.27 5.40 6.01
N PRO A 15 -16.62 5.49 5.97
CA PRO A 15 -17.36 5.72 4.73
C PRO A 15 -16.99 7.05 4.04
N GLU A 16 -16.86 8.11 4.82
CA GLU A 16 -16.50 9.43 4.29
C GLU A 16 -15.06 9.45 3.76
N ILE A 17 -14.14 8.78 4.44
CA ILE A 17 -12.76 8.64 4.01
C ILE A 17 -12.70 7.92 2.65
N VAL A 18 -13.41 6.82 2.49
CA VAL A 18 -13.50 6.07 1.23
C VAL A 18 -14.11 6.92 0.11
N ALA A 19 -15.12 7.72 0.39
CA ALA A 19 -15.74 8.61 -0.60
C ALA A 19 -14.74 9.66 -1.13
N ARG A 20 -14.00 10.33 -0.24
CA ARG A 20 -13.01 11.35 -0.61
C ARG A 20 -11.78 10.77 -1.31
N GLN A 21 -11.45 9.52 -1.06
CA GLN A 21 -10.27 8.85 -1.60
C GLN A 21 -10.29 8.77 -3.14
N ALA A 22 -11.46 8.78 -3.77
CA ALA A 22 -11.58 8.75 -5.23
C ALA A 22 -10.85 9.92 -5.89
N GLU A 23 -11.06 11.12 -5.38
CA GLU A 23 -10.42 12.33 -5.86
C GLU A 23 -8.93 12.37 -5.52
N ALA A 24 -8.59 12.05 -4.26
CA ALA A 24 -7.21 12.05 -3.79
C ALA A 24 -6.30 11.08 -4.56
N LEU A 25 -6.82 9.94 -5.01
CA LEU A 25 -6.06 8.93 -5.76
C LEU A 25 -6.09 9.13 -7.27
N ALA A 26 -6.95 9.97 -7.82
CA ALA A 26 -7.11 10.11 -9.27
C ALA A 26 -5.79 10.41 -9.99
N ARG A 27 -5.06 11.43 -9.56
CA ARG A 27 -3.77 11.80 -10.15
C ARG A 27 -2.64 10.80 -9.87
N PRO A 28 -2.43 10.31 -8.64
CA PRO A 28 -1.45 9.27 -8.36
C PRO A 28 -1.67 7.99 -9.17
N LEU A 29 -2.91 7.52 -9.28
CA LEU A 29 -3.24 6.34 -10.08
C LEU A 29 -2.97 6.57 -11.56
N ALA A 30 -3.40 7.69 -12.13
CA ALA A 30 -3.16 8.00 -13.53
C ALA A 30 -1.66 7.94 -13.89
N GLY A 31 -0.79 8.49 -13.03
CA GLY A 31 0.67 8.44 -13.21
C GLY A 31 1.24 7.02 -13.14
N LEU A 32 0.78 6.24 -12.17
CA LEU A 32 1.18 4.84 -12.00
C LEU A 32 0.72 3.99 -13.19
N ILE A 33 -0.55 4.07 -13.58
CA ILE A 33 -1.12 3.30 -14.70
C ILE A 33 -0.42 3.65 -16.02
N ALA A 34 -0.13 4.94 -16.27
CA ALA A 34 0.65 5.33 -17.44
C ALA A 34 2.06 4.71 -17.45
N CYS A 35 2.68 4.49 -16.28
CA CYS A 35 3.93 3.76 -16.16
C CYS A 35 3.75 2.27 -16.45
N LEU A 36 2.77 1.63 -15.82
CA LEU A 36 2.50 0.19 -15.96
C LEU A 36 2.07 -0.20 -17.38
N ASN A 37 1.32 0.66 -18.08
CA ASN A 37 0.91 0.41 -19.46
C ASN A 37 2.08 0.39 -20.45
N ARG A 38 3.19 1.05 -20.15
CA ARG A 38 4.41 0.98 -20.99
C ARG A 38 5.19 -0.32 -20.82
N ALA A 39 5.16 -0.88 -19.62
CA ALA A 39 5.82 -2.13 -19.28
C ALA A 39 4.93 -2.89 -18.27
N PRO A 40 3.93 -3.65 -18.73
CA PRO A 40 3.03 -4.37 -17.84
C PRO A 40 3.79 -5.40 -17.00
N PRO A 41 3.59 -5.39 -15.67
CA PRO A 41 4.25 -6.34 -14.79
C PRO A 41 3.70 -7.75 -15.00
N ARG A 42 4.55 -8.76 -14.87
CA ARG A 42 4.17 -10.17 -14.87
C ARG A 42 3.91 -10.72 -13.46
N LEU A 43 4.32 -9.97 -12.45
CA LEU A 43 4.20 -10.33 -11.05
C LEU A 43 3.95 -9.05 -10.26
N VAL A 44 3.05 -9.12 -9.30
CA VAL A 44 2.93 -8.12 -8.25
C VAL A 44 3.51 -8.69 -6.96
N VAL A 45 4.37 -7.92 -6.30
CA VAL A 45 4.89 -8.29 -4.98
C VAL A 45 4.33 -7.33 -3.95
N THR A 46 3.74 -7.87 -2.89
CA THR A 46 3.29 -7.08 -1.74
C THR A 46 4.24 -7.26 -0.57
N CYS A 47 4.55 -6.17 0.14
CA CYS A 47 5.31 -6.20 1.37
C CYS A 47 4.58 -5.37 2.42
N ALA A 48 4.15 -6.01 3.51
CA ALA A 48 3.34 -5.39 4.55
C ALA A 48 3.45 -6.15 5.86
N ARG A 49 3.01 -5.54 6.97
CA ARG A 49 2.96 -6.15 8.30
C ARG A 49 1.61 -5.90 8.98
N GLY A 50 1.27 -6.72 9.97
CA GLY A 50 0.06 -6.56 10.78
C GLY A 50 -1.21 -6.46 9.93
N SER A 51 -2.10 -5.54 10.27
CA SER A 51 -3.37 -5.32 9.56
C SER A 51 -3.17 -4.96 8.08
N SER A 52 -2.07 -4.27 7.74
CA SER A 52 -1.74 -3.96 6.35
C SER A 52 -1.47 -5.21 5.50
N ALA A 53 -0.95 -6.30 6.11
CA ALA A 53 -0.77 -7.57 5.41
C ALA A 53 -2.12 -8.24 5.06
N HIS A 54 -3.13 -8.10 5.92
CA HIS A 54 -4.48 -8.58 5.60
C HIS A 54 -5.12 -7.75 4.48
N ALA A 55 -4.92 -6.43 4.45
CA ALA A 55 -5.35 -5.61 3.33
C ALA A 55 -4.61 -5.99 2.04
N ALA A 56 -3.31 -6.30 2.11
CA ALA A 56 -2.54 -6.82 0.98
C ALA A 56 -3.10 -8.15 0.45
N THR A 57 -3.53 -9.05 1.34
CA THR A 57 -4.19 -10.31 0.96
C THR A 57 -5.51 -10.05 0.21
N PHE A 58 -6.31 -9.08 0.64
CA PHE A 58 -7.49 -8.66 -0.10
C PHE A 58 -7.11 -8.13 -1.49
N GLY A 59 -6.12 -7.24 -1.58
CA GLY A 59 -5.61 -6.72 -2.86
C GLY A 59 -5.08 -7.82 -3.78
N LYS A 60 -4.40 -8.84 -3.22
CA LYS A 60 -3.97 -10.01 -3.97
C LYS A 60 -5.14 -10.69 -4.70
N HIS A 61 -6.23 -10.97 -3.99
CA HIS A 61 -7.41 -11.61 -4.61
C HIS A 61 -8.03 -10.77 -5.71
N LEU A 62 -8.05 -9.45 -5.56
CA LEU A 62 -8.54 -8.55 -6.61
C LEU A 62 -7.65 -8.58 -7.86
N ILE A 63 -6.33 -8.43 -7.68
CA ILE A 63 -5.34 -8.39 -8.77
C ILE A 63 -5.34 -9.72 -9.52
N GLU A 64 -5.27 -10.85 -8.82
CA GLU A 64 -5.28 -12.18 -9.44
C GLU A 64 -6.58 -12.45 -10.19
N ARG A 65 -7.74 -12.07 -9.61
CA ARG A 65 -9.05 -12.30 -10.21
C ARG A 65 -9.31 -11.44 -11.45
N TYR A 66 -8.99 -10.17 -11.38
CA TYR A 66 -9.41 -9.21 -12.41
C TYR A 66 -8.32 -8.87 -13.43
N LEU A 67 -7.05 -8.95 -13.02
CA LEU A 67 -5.92 -8.64 -13.91
C LEU A 67 -5.16 -9.88 -14.36
N ALA A 68 -5.46 -11.06 -13.81
CA ALA A 68 -4.77 -12.32 -14.08
C ALA A 68 -3.24 -12.25 -13.85
N ILE A 69 -2.78 -11.37 -12.95
CA ILE A 69 -1.38 -11.22 -12.58
C ILE A 69 -1.17 -11.90 -11.23
N PRO A 70 -0.24 -12.87 -11.11
CA PRO A 70 0.05 -13.52 -9.83
C PRO A 70 0.60 -12.53 -8.82
N VAL A 71 0.27 -12.74 -7.53
CA VAL A 71 0.72 -11.88 -6.45
C VAL A 71 1.46 -12.70 -5.39
N ALA A 72 2.69 -12.29 -5.08
CA ALA A 72 3.52 -12.90 -4.03
C ALA A 72 3.65 -11.93 -2.84
N ALA A 73 3.58 -12.46 -1.62
CA ALA A 73 3.92 -11.71 -0.41
C ALA A 73 5.42 -11.87 -0.11
N ALA A 74 6.14 -10.75 0.00
CA ALA A 74 7.56 -10.75 0.38
C ALA A 74 7.74 -10.63 1.88
N ALA A 75 8.78 -11.26 2.40
CA ALA A 75 9.22 -11.11 3.77
C ALA A 75 10.18 -9.90 3.87
N PRO A 76 9.84 -8.84 4.62
CA PRO A 76 10.71 -7.66 4.73
C PRO A 76 12.07 -7.97 5.37
N SER A 77 12.16 -9.03 6.18
CA SER A 77 13.43 -9.51 6.80
C SER A 77 14.49 -9.89 5.79
N ILE A 78 14.14 -10.25 4.56
CA ILE A 78 15.11 -10.55 3.51
C ILE A 78 16.01 -9.34 3.26
N ALA A 79 15.44 -8.15 3.18
CA ALA A 79 16.21 -6.92 3.00
C ALA A 79 16.83 -6.42 4.32
N SER A 80 16.05 -6.35 5.40
CA SER A 80 16.44 -5.67 6.63
C SER A 80 17.42 -6.49 7.49
N VAL A 81 17.25 -7.81 7.55
CA VAL A 81 18.07 -8.71 8.41
C VAL A 81 19.13 -9.43 7.59
N TYR A 82 18.73 -10.08 6.50
CA TYR A 82 19.64 -10.90 5.69
C TYR A 82 20.39 -10.10 4.63
N ARG A 83 20.09 -8.82 4.47
CA ARG A 83 20.69 -7.91 3.46
C ARG A 83 20.64 -8.49 2.04
N GLY A 84 19.66 -9.36 1.78
CA GLY A 84 19.41 -9.97 0.49
C GLY A 84 18.48 -9.11 -0.35
N GLY A 85 18.47 -9.33 -1.67
CA GLY A 85 17.57 -8.68 -2.60
C GLY A 85 16.82 -9.69 -3.46
N LEU A 86 15.58 -9.37 -3.84
CA LEU A 86 14.81 -10.13 -4.80
C LEU A 86 15.08 -9.61 -6.22
N ARG A 87 14.97 -10.47 -7.22
CA ARG A 87 15.07 -10.09 -8.64
C ARG A 87 13.70 -9.60 -9.12
N LEU A 88 13.48 -8.28 -9.01
CA LEU A 88 12.17 -7.65 -9.22
C LEU A 88 12.15 -6.66 -10.40
N LYS A 89 13.15 -6.73 -11.29
CA LYS A 89 13.21 -5.85 -12.45
C LYS A 89 11.89 -5.91 -13.24
N ASP A 90 11.35 -4.74 -13.55
CA ASP A 90 10.11 -4.54 -14.32
C ASP A 90 8.85 -5.13 -13.64
N GLN A 91 8.92 -5.49 -12.35
CA GLN A 91 7.76 -5.96 -11.59
C GLN A 91 7.14 -4.83 -10.76
N LEU A 92 5.85 -4.96 -10.45
CA LEU A 92 5.16 -4.04 -9.54
C LEU A 92 5.36 -4.48 -8.09
N VAL A 93 5.82 -3.55 -7.24
CA VAL A 93 6.02 -3.78 -5.81
C VAL A 93 5.16 -2.81 -5.01
N LEU A 94 4.21 -3.34 -4.24
CA LEU A 94 3.35 -2.58 -3.35
C LEU A 94 3.86 -2.71 -1.92
N VAL A 95 4.43 -1.66 -1.36
CA VAL A 95 4.83 -1.61 0.05
C VAL A 95 3.76 -0.88 0.84
N ILE A 96 3.10 -1.60 1.74
CA ILE A 96 1.89 -1.12 2.42
C ILE A 96 2.20 -0.90 3.89
N SER A 97 2.20 0.35 4.31
CA SER A 97 2.48 0.76 5.68
C SER A 97 1.67 2.00 6.05
N GLN A 98 0.77 1.86 7.02
CA GLN A 98 -0.05 2.98 7.48
C GLN A 98 0.81 4.16 7.92
N SER A 99 1.82 3.96 8.76
CA SER A 99 2.71 5.03 9.23
C SER A 99 3.79 5.42 8.24
N GLY A 100 4.17 4.51 7.32
CA GLY A 100 5.31 4.69 6.43
C GLY A 100 6.68 4.81 7.11
N LYS A 101 6.79 4.39 8.39
CA LYS A 101 7.99 4.58 9.24
C LYS A 101 8.67 3.27 9.66
N SER A 102 8.23 2.13 9.14
CA SER A 102 8.82 0.82 9.48
C SER A 102 10.12 0.62 8.71
N ASP A 103 11.25 0.57 9.40
CA ASP A 103 12.59 0.49 8.81
C ASP A 103 12.78 -0.71 7.88
N ASP A 104 12.21 -1.85 8.25
CA ASP A 104 12.26 -3.07 7.45
C ASP A 104 11.48 -2.97 6.13
N LEU A 105 10.36 -2.26 6.13
CA LEU A 105 9.58 -1.99 4.91
C LEU A 105 10.26 -0.94 4.03
N ILE A 106 10.90 0.05 4.64
CA ILE A 106 11.70 1.06 3.92
C ILE A 106 12.89 0.38 3.26
N ALA A 107 13.66 -0.42 4.00
CA ALA A 107 14.79 -1.18 3.46
C ALA A 107 14.37 -2.10 2.30
N PHE A 108 13.21 -2.76 2.41
CA PHE A 108 12.67 -3.57 1.34
C PHE A 108 12.30 -2.74 0.10
N ALA A 109 11.67 -1.58 0.29
CA ALA A 109 11.31 -0.67 -0.80
C ALA A 109 12.56 -0.17 -1.56
N GLU A 110 13.62 0.19 -0.84
CA GLU A 110 14.91 0.59 -1.41
C GLU A 110 15.55 -0.52 -2.25
N GLN A 111 15.62 -1.72 -1.69
CA GLN A 111 16.16 -2.89 -2.38
C GLN A 111 15.35 -3.22 -3.65
N ALA A 112 14.02 -3.20 -3.56
CA ALA A 112 13.14 -3.43 -4.70
C ALA A 112 13.37 -2.37 -5.81
N ARG A 113 13.45 -1.09 -5.43
CA ARG A 113 13.73 0.00 -6.36
C ARG A 113 15.11 -0.16 -7.03
N LEU A 114 16.14 -0.50 -6.26
CA LEU A 114 17.49 -0.75 -6.79
C LEU A 114 17.53 -1.95 -7.73
N SER A 115 16.64 -2.94 -7.55
CA SER A 115 16.52 -4.07 -8.48
C SER A 115 15.78 -3.73 -9.78
N GLY A 116 15.29 -2.50 -9.95
CA GLY A 116 14.57 -2.03 -11.14
C GLY A 116 13.06 -2.29 -11.11
N ALA A 117 12.47 -2.51 -9.92
CA ALA A 117 11.03 -2.63 -9.76
C ALA A 117 10.30 -1.28 -9.84
N VAL A 118 9.06 -1.29 -10.28
CA VAL A 118 8.12 -0.18 -10.09
C VAL A 118 7.60 -0.24 -8.66
N THR A 119 8.16 0.59 -7.76
CA THR A 119 7.80 0.58 -6.34
C THR A 119 6.75 1.62 -6.01
N VAL A 120 5.76 1.21 -5.23
CA VAL A 120 4.61 2.02 -4.81
C VAL A 120 4.49 1.97 -3.29
N ALA A 121 4.49 3.13 -2.65
CA ALA A 121 4.13 3.26 -1.24
C ALA A 121 2.61 3.44 -1.12
N VAL A 122 1.95 2.54 -0.38
CA VAL A 122 0.55 2.72 0.05
C VAL A 122 0.60 3.12 1.53
N THR A 123 0.40 4.40 1.81
CA THR A 123 0.62 4.96 3.15
C THR A 123 -0.37 6.07 3.50
N ASN A 124 -0.55 6.30 4.80
CA ASN A 124 -1.43 7.36 5.28
C ASN A 124 -0.74 8.75 5.29
N ASP A 125 0.58 8.76 5.33
CA ASP A 125 1.40 9.96 5.35
C ASP A 125 2.28 10.01 4.08
N ALA A 126 1.94 10.93 3.16
CA ALA A 126 2.69 11.13 1.93
C ALA A 126 4.08 11.76 2.14
N ALA A 127 4.35 12.29 3.34
CA ALA A 127 5.66 12.82 3.73
C ALA A 127 6.52 11.80 4.49
N ALA A 128 5.98 10.60 4.78
CA ALA A 128 6.68 9.56 5.52
C ALA A 128 7.94 9.05 4.78
N PRO A 129 8.95 8.51 5.50
CA PRO A 129 10.18 7.99 4.89
C PRO A 129 9.95 6.98 3.77
N LEU A 130 8.97 6.08 3.90
CA LEU A 130 8.60 5.14 2.85
C LEU A 130 8.18 5.85 1.55
N ALA A 131 7.41 6.94 1.66
CA ALA A 131 6.98 7.72 0.51
C ALA A 131 8.14 8.44 -0.20
N GLN A 132 9.22 8.75 0.52
CA GLN A 132 10.41 9.36 -0.07
C GLN A 132 11.25 8.37 -0.90
N VAL A 133 11.15 7.09 -0.58
CA VAL A 133 11.89 6.02 -1.27
C VAL A 133 11.20 5.57 -2.55
N CYS A 134 9.87 5.56 -2.56
CA CYS A 134 9.06 5.06 -3.67
C CYS A 134 8.76 6.16 -4.70
N PRO A 135 8.95 5.92 -6.01
CA PRO A 135 8.60 6.88 -7.06
C PRO A 135 7.09 7.12 -7.18
N PHE A 136 6.28 6.18 -6.71
CA PHE A 136 4.83 6.32 -6.68
C PHE A 136 4.31 6.21 -5.25
N VAL A 137 3.35 7.07 -4.92
CA VAL A 137 2.70 7.10 -3.60
C VAL A 137 1.19 7.09 -3.80
N LEU A 138 0.52 6.15 -3.16
CA LEU A 138 -0.94 6.09 -3.06
C LEU A 138 -1.34 6.46 -1.63
N PRO A 139 -1.72 7.71 -1.37
CA PRO A 139 -2.13 8.14 -0.05
C PRO A 139 -3.50 7.56 0.31
N ILE A 140 -3.60 6.87 1.46
CA ILE A 140 -4.88 6.31 1.89
C ILE A 140 -5.82 7.36 2.50
N GLY A 141 -5.30 8.51 2.93
CA GLY A 141 -6.08 9.69 3.31
C GLY A 141 -6.97 9.51 4.54
N ALA A 142 -6.64 8.56 5.44
CA ALA A 142 -7.48 8.22 6.59
C ALA A 142 -7.35 9.19 7.78
N GLY A 143 -6.37 10.10 7.75
CA GLY A 143 -6.05 10.96 8.89
C GLY A 143 -5.48 10.17 10.08
N PRO A 144 -5.26 10.83 11.24
CA PRO A 144 -4.72 10.16 12.42
C PRO A 144 -5.62 9.03 12.90
N GLU A 145 -5.03 7.87 13.26
CA GLU A 145 -5.72 6.74 13.89
C GLU A 145 -5.17 6.56 15.30
N LEU A 146 -6.03 6.71 16.29
CA LEU A 146 -5.67 6.75 17.70
C LEU A 146 -6.00 5.43 18.42
N SER A 147 -6.90 4.63 17.86
CA SER A 147 -7.22 3.31 18.41
C SER A 147 -6.08 2.32 18.18
N VAL A 148 -5.91 1.38 19.11
CA VAL A 148 -4.86 0.37 19.04
C VAL A 148 -5.08 -0.56 17.84
N ALA A 149 -6.32 -1.00 17.64
CA ALA A 149 -6.65 -1.81 16.46
C ALA A 149 -6.91 -0.92 15.25
N ALA A 150 -6.31 -1.25 14.10
CA ALA A 150 -6.55 -0.55 12.85
C ALA A 150 -8.02 -0.72 12.41
N THR A 151 -8.66 0.39 12.09
CA THR A 151 -10.07 0.46 11.65
C THR A 151 -10.19 1.18 10.33
N LYS A 152 -10.31 2.50 10.34
CA LYS A 152 -10.47 3.33 9.12
C LYS A 152 -9.28 3.22 8.17
N THR A 153 -8.05 3.11 8.70
CA THR A 153 -6.85 2.97 7.86
C THR A 153 -6.82 1.63 7.13
N PHE A 154 -7.29 0.54 7.77
CA PHE A 154 -7.45 -0.75 7.10
C PHE A 154 -8.46 -0.67 5.95
N VAL A 155 -9.65 -0.11 6.20
CA VAL A 155 -10.71 0.06 5.20
C VAL A 155 -10.22 0.96 4.05
N ALA A 156 -9.55 2.08 4.37
CA ALA A 156 -8.99 2.98 3.37
C ALA A 156 -7.90 2.31 2.52
N THR A 157 -7.06 1.46 3.13
CA THR A 157 -6.05 0.68 2.40
C THR A 157 -6.71 -0.31 1.43
N ALA A 158 -7.70 -1.07 1.90
CA ALA A 158 -8.45 -2.00 1.05
C ALA A 158 -9.14 -1.26 -0.13
N SER A 159 -9.74 -0.10 0.14
CA SER A 159 -10.33 0.76 -0.90
C SER A 159 -9.30 1.26 -1.91
N ALA A 160 -8.10 1.67 -1.47
CA ALA A 160 -7.03 2.09 -2.37
C ALA A 160 -6.57 0.97 -3.30
N LEU A 161 -6.45 -0.26 -2.78
CA LEU A 161 -6.09 -1.45 -3.57
C LEU A 161 -7.20 -1.84 -4.56
N LEU A 162 -8.47 -1.71 -4.17
CA LEU A 162 -9.61 -1.89 -5.09
C LEU A 162 -9.56 -0.87 -6.23
N ARG A 163 -9.32 0.40 -5.93
CA ARG A 163 -9.21 1.47 -6.94
C ARG A 163 -8.01 1.26 -7.86
N LEU A 164 -6.87 0.82 -7.33
CA LEU A 164 -5.70 0.46 -8.14
C LEU A 164 -6.02 -0.67 -9.12
N THR A 165 -6.80 -1.67 -8.69
CA THR A 165 -7.17 -2.81 -9.56
C THR A 165 -8.21 -2.41 -10.61
N ALA A 166 -9.04 -1.41 -10.33
CA ALA A 166 -10.10 -0.93 -11.23
C ALA A 166 -9.63 0.12 -12.26
N ALA A 167 -8.42 0.67 -12.07
CA ALA A 167 -7.86 1.72 -12.93
C ALA A 167 -7.07 1.15 -14.10
#